data_bb11fd7ab8c99c97c7b686a014edb0db
#
_entry.id   bb11fd7ab8c99c97c7b686a014edb0db
#
_cell.length_a   1.000
_cell.length_b   1.000
_cell.length_c   1.000
_cell.angle_alpha   90.00
_cell.angle_beta   90.00
_cell.angle_gamma   90.00
#
_symmetry.space_group_name_H-M   'P 1'
#
loop_
_entity.id
_entity.type
_entity.pdbx_description
1 polymer ?
#
loop_
_entity_poly.entity_id
_entity_poly.type
_entity_poly.pdbx_seq_one_letter_code
_entity_poly.pdbx_strand_id
1 'polypeptide(L)'
;DSVEYKGKEFGHVNKENYEKYVNAVSPRSSHLKNIFWAFVIGGTICVIGQAIIELFVRFGFKREDASGFASSLLIILAALATGFGVYDKLGCFAGAGSTIPITGFSNAVVAPALEYKCEGLIYGIGTRMFFIAGPVIVNGVSVAIIVALIKYLITG
;
A
#
# COMPACT_ATOMS: atom_id res chain seq x y z
N ASP A 1 -6.84 31.06 -21.87
CA ASP A 1 -6.17 31.17 -20.56
C ASP A 1 -4.86 30.40 -20.61
N SER A 2 -3.74 31.13 -20.51
CA SER A 2 -2.40 30.54 -20.45
C SER A 2 -2.16 29.96 -19.05
N VAL A 3 -1.60 28.75 -18.97
CA VAL A 3 -1.26 28.10 -17.70
C VAL A 3 0.18 28.48 -17.35
N GLU A 4 0.39 29.10 -16.19
CA GLU A 4 1.71 29.45 -15.67
C GLU A 4 2.07 28.50 -14.50
N TYR A 5 3.28 27.92 -14.53
CA TYR A 5 3.82 27.13 -13.44
C TYR A 5 5.31 27.41 -13.24
N LYS A 6 5.70 27.82 -12.04
CA LYS A 6 7.09 28.18 -11.66
C LYS A 6 7.74 29.19 -12.61
N GLY A 7 7.02 30.23 -13.04
CA GLY A 7 7.54 31.26 -13.90
C GLY A 7 7.75 30.84 -15.37
N LYS A 8 7.18 29.74 -15.80
CA LYS A 8 7.10 29.32 -17.19
C LYS A 8 5.67 29.45 -17.69
N GLU A 9 5.43 30.33 -18.65
CA GLU A 9 4.17 30.40 -19.37
C GLU A 9 4.09 29.22 -20.35
N PHE A 10 3.08 28.41 -20.17
CA PHE A 10 2.66 27.41 -21.16
C PHE A 10 1.39 27.95 -21.78
N GLY A 11 1.42 28.33 -23.06
CA GLY A 11 0.21 28.69 -23.78
C GLY A 11 -0.90 27.66 -23.66
N HIS A 12 -1.91 27.69 -24.51
CA HIS A 12 -2.95 26.65 -24.52
C HIS A 12 -2.33 25.24 -24.57
N VAL A 13 -2.64 24.40 -23.56
CA VAL A 13 -2.17 22.99 -23.51
C VAL A 13 -2.88 22.23 -24.61
N ASN A 14 -2.18 22.00 -25.72
CA ASN A 14 -2.64 21.19 -26.84
C ASN A 14 -1.95 19.81 -26.79
N LYS A 15 -2.50 18.80 -27.49
CA LYS A 15 -1.92 17.44 -27.52
C LYS A 15 -0.42 17.41 -27.82
N GLU A 16 0.05 18.30 -28.71
CA GLU A 16 1.46 18.41 -29.10
C GLU A 16 2.35 19.00 -27.99
N ASN A 17 1.80 19.85 -27.14
CA ASN A 17 2.53 20.51 -26.05
C ASN A 17 2.35 19.81 -24.71
N TYR A 18 1.42 18.83 -24.61
CA TYR A 18 1.09 18.14 -23.38
C TYR A 18 2.31 17.42 -22.76
N GLU A 19 3.08 16.72 -23.57
CA GLU A 19 4.28 16.02 -23.12
C GLU A 19 5.34 16.98 -22.56
N LYS A 20 5.55 18.13 -23.21
CA LYS A 20 6.47 19.16 -22.73
C LYS A 20 5.98 19.77 -21.41
N TYR A 21 4.68 20.00 -21.29
CA TYR A 21 4.05 20.50 -20.09
C TYR A 21 4.20 19.50 -18.93
N VAL A 22 3.84 18.23 -19.14
CA VAL A 22 3.97 17.16 -18.14
C VAL A 22 5.40 17.00 -17.67
N ASN A 23 6.38 16.98 -18.57
CA ASN A 23 7.80 16.85 -18.24
C ASN A 23 8.35 18.07 -17.45
N ALA A 24 7.76 19.25 -17.64
CA ALA A 24 8.14 20.46 -16.91
C ALA A 24 7.54 20.54 -15.50
N VAL A 25 6.31 20.02 -15.32
CA VAL A 25 5.56 20.06 -14.06
C VAL A 25 5.82 18.82 -13.19
N SER A 26 6.09 17.67 -13.82
CA SER A 26 6.34 16.43 -13.09
C SER A 26 7.68 16.47 -12.33
N PRO A 27 7.67 16.20 -11.02
CA PRO A 27 8.90 16.14 -10.26
C PRO A 27 9.77 14.95 -10.72
N ARG A 28 11.05 15.21 -10.97
CA ARG A 28 12.01 14.15 -11.29
C ARG A 28 12.26 13.31 -10.02
N SER A 29 11.87 12.04 -10.06
CA SER A 29 12.15 11.11 -8.96
C SER A 29 13.56 10.55 -9.07
N SER A 30 14.28 10.51 -7.95
CA SER A 30 15.59 9.86 -7.86
C SER A 30 15.40 8.36 -7.63
N HIS A 31 15.45 7.56 -8.70
CA HIS A 31 15.17 6.12 -8.63
C HIS A 31 16.03 5.37 -7.60
N LEU A 32 17.34 5.61 -7.61
CA LEU A 32 18.26 4.92 -6.69
C LEU A 32 17.98 5.25 -5.21
N LYS A 33 17.71 6.52 -4.91
CA LYS A 33 17.34 6.94 -3.55
C LYS A 33 16.02 6.31 -3.11
N ASN A 34 15.03 6.28 -3.99
CA ASN A 34 13.73 5.71 -3.69
C ASN A 34 13.79 4.19 -3.48
N ILE A 35 14.58 3.48 -4.30
CA ILE A 35 14.82 2.03 -4.13
C ILE A 35 15.50 1.75 -2.79
N PHE A 36 16.51 2.53 -2.42
CA PHE A 36 17.21 2.36 -1.13
C PHE A 36 16.27 2.54 0.06
N TRP A 37 15.48 3.62 0.08
CA TRP A 37 14.52 3.85 1.16
C TRP A 37 13.39 2.81 1.20
N ALA A 38 12.90 2.36 0.04
CA ALA A 38 11.93 1.29 -0.04
C ALA A 38 12.48 -0.02 0.55
N PHE A 39 13.74 -0.36 0.26
CA PHE A 39 14.40 -1.54 0.81
C PHE A 39 14.58 -1.43 2.34
N VAL A 40 15.07 -0.31 2.83
CA VAL A 40 15.34 -0.11 4.27
C VAL A 40 14.03 -0.17 5.06
N ILE A 41 13.00 0.56 4.64
CA ILE A 41 11.73 0.64 5.39
C ILE A 41 10.94 -0.66 5.24
N GLY A 42 10.84 -1.22 4.04
CA GLY A 42 10.19 -2.51 3.83
C GLY A 42 10.88 -3.63 4.59
N GLY A 43 12.23 -3.67 4.57
CA GLY A 43 13.04 -4.60 5.36
C GLY A 43 12.81 -4.44 6.86
N THR A 44 12.72 -3.22 7.37
CA THR A 44 12.42 -2.95 8.79
C THR A 44 11.05 -3.49 9.18
N ILE A 45 10.02 -3.29 8.36
CA ILE A 45 8.68 -3.83 8.60
C ILE A 45 8.72 -5.36 8.65
N CYS A 46 9.47 -6.01 7.74
CA CYS A 46 9.64 -7.45 7.73
C CYS A 46 10.36 -7.96 8.99
N VAL A 47 11.41 -7.28 9.45
CA VAL A 47 12.13 -7.63 10.69
C VAL A 47 11.21 -7.50 11.90
N ILE A 48 10.42 -6.46 11.99
CA ILE A 48 9.42 -6.30 13.06
C ILE A 48 8.40 -7.45 13.00
N GLY A 49 7.89 -7.78 11.82
CA GLY A 49 6.98 -8.91 11.63
C GLY A 49 7.58 -10.23 12.09
N GLN A 50 8.83 -10.50 11.71
CA GLN A 50 9.54 -11.71 12.13
C GLN A 50 9.78 -11.74 13.66
N ALA A 51 10.14 -10.61 14.26
CA ALA A 51 10.30 -10.54 15.71
C ALA A 51 9.00 -10.84 16.47
N ILE A 52 7.87 -10.38 15.95
CA ILE A 52 6.54 -10.67 16.51
C ILE A 52 6.22 -12.17 16.38
N ILE A 53 6.49 -12.79 15.22
CA ILE A 53 6.30 -14.22 15.01
C ILE A 53 7.12 -15.03 16.03
N GLU A 54 8.41 -14.72 16.17
CA GLU A 54 9.29 -15.41 17.12
C GLU A 54 8.84 -15.23 18.58
N LEU A 55 8.29 -14.06 18.90
CA LEU A 55 7.71 -13.82 20.23
C LEU A 55 6.52 -14.75 20.49
N PHE A 56 5.58 -14.88 19.55
CA PHE A 56 4.44 -15.80 19.70
C PHE A 56 4.87 -17.27 19.76
N VAL A 57 5.87 -17.66 18.97
CA VAL A 57 6.43 -19.03 19.02
C VAL A 57 7.03 -19.32 20.40
N ARG A 58 7.73 -18.35 21.02
CA ARG A 58 8.26 -18.48 22.38
C ARG A 58 7.16 -18.64 23.45
N PHE A 59 5.98 -18.08 23.21
CA PHE A 59 4.81 -18.29 24.06
C PHE A 59 4.11 -19.66 23.84
N GLY A 60 4.65 -20.50 22.95
CA GLY A 60 4.16 -21.86 22.72
C GLY A 60 3.14 -22.00 21.57
N PHE A 61 2.92 -20.96 20.79
CA PHE A 61 2.06 -21.06 19.60
C PHE A 61 2.79 -21.79 18.47
N LYS A 62 2.05 -22.53 17.65
CA LYS A 62 2.58 -23.10 16.41
C LYS A 62 2.96 -21.98 15.45
N ARG A 63 3.99 -22.20 14.62
CA ARG A 63 4.50 -21.18 13.71
C ARG A 63 3.43 -20.66 12.71
N GLU A 64 2.51 -21.52 12.29
CA GLU A 64 1.40 -21.16 11.42
C GLU A 64 0.45 -20.17 12.11
N ASP A 65 0.02 -20.47 13.33
CA ASP A 65 -0.85 -19.62 14.14
C ASP A 65 -0.15 -18.30 14.49
N ALA A 66 1.13 -18.36 14.87
CA ALA A 66 1.96 -17.20 15.18
C ALA A 66 2.07 -16.23 14.01
N SER A 67 2.15 -16.72 12.78
CA SER A 67 2.18 -15.87 11.58
C SER A 67 0.85 -15.14 11.35
N GLY A 68 -0.27 -15.83 11.61
CA GLY A 68 -1.60 -15.22 11.55
C GLY A 68 -1.79 -14.12 12.60
N PHE A 69 -1.38 -14.37 13.84
CA PHE A 69 -1.43 -13.36 14.92
C PHE A 69 -0.51 -12.16 14.62
N ALA A 70 0.70 -12.40 14.13
CA ALA A 70 1.62 -11.33 13.77
C ALA A 70 1.06 -10.45 12.65
N SER A 71 0.47 -11.06 11.62
CA SER A 71 -0.19 -10.33 10.53
C SER A 71 -1.34 -9.48 11.05
N SER A 72 -2.20 -10.03 11.92
CA SER A 72 -3.31 -9.29 12.52
C SER A 72 -2.84 -8.13 13.37
N LEU A 73 -1.78 -8.31 14.16
CA LEU A 73 -1.19 -7.26 14.98
C LEU A 73 -0.60 -6.14 14.11
N LEU A 74 0.12 -6.49 13.04
CA LEU A 74 0.67 -5.50 12.10
C LEU A 74 -0.44 -4.71 11.39
N ILE A 75 -1.56 -5.34 11.04
CA ILE A 75 -2.73 -4.65 10.46
C ILE A 75 -3.29 -3.62 11.45
N ILE A 76 -3.47 -4.00 12.71
CA ILE A 76 -3.98 -3.10 13.76
C ILE A 76 -3.03 -1.92 13.96
N LEU A 77 -1.73 -2.17 14.08
CA LEU A 77 -0.73 -1.11 14.26
C LEU A 77 -0.70 -0.15 13.08
N ALA A 78 -0.79 -0.67 11.85
CA ALA A 78 -0.85 0.15 10.64
C ALA A 78 -2.14 0.97 10.57
N ALA A 79 -3.28 0.39 10.95
CA ALA A 79 -4.56 1.09 11.00
C ALA A 79 -4.52 2.26 12.01
N LEU A 80 -3.95 2.05 13.19
CA LEU A 80 -3.74 3.10 14.17
C LEU A 80 -2.78 4.18 13.67
N ALA A 81 -1.64 3.78 13.07
CA ALA A 81 -0.69 4.72 12.48
C ALA A 81 -1.32 5.56 11.35
N THR A 82 -2.21 4.97 10.56
CA THR A 82 -2.99 5.67 9.53
C THR A 82 -3.97 6.65 10.18
N GLY A 83 -4.68 6.23 11.22
CA GLY A 83 -5.62 7.07 11.97
C GLY A 83 -4.97 8.31 12.58
N PHE A 84 -3.71 8.20 13.00
CA PHE A 84 -2.92 9.32 13.52
C PHE A 84 -2.19 10.13 12.42
N GLY A 85 -2.35 9.80 11.14
CA GLY A 85 -1.67 10.47 10.03
C GLY A 85 -0.15 10.27 9.98
N VAL A 86 0.36 9.26 10.70
CA VAL A 86 1.80 8.91 10.72
C VAL A 86 2.18 8.09 9.50
N TYR A 87 1.28 7.23 9.05
CA TYR A 87 1.55 6.31 7.94
C TYR A 87 1.77 7.05 6.61
N ASP A 88 1.07 8.14 6.36
CA ASP A 88 1.24 8.96 5.16
C ASP A 88 2.65 9.56 5.06
N LYS A 89 3.18 10.03 6.20
CA LYS A 89 4.55 10.54 6.27
C LYS A 89 5.57 9.43 5.97
N LEU A 90 5.34 8.23 6.50
CA LEU A 90 6.14 7.06 6.19
C LEU A 90 6.09 6.72 4.70
N GLY A 91 4.90 6.76 4.10
CA GLY A 91 4.66 6.50 2.68
C GLY A 91 5.45 7.43 1.74
N CYS A 92 5.54 8.71 2.09
CA CYS A 92 6.32 9.69 1.32
C CYS A 92 7.82 9.32 1.19
N PHE A 93 8.39 8.70 2.21
CA PHE A 93 9.80 8.28 2.22
C PHE A 93 10.00 6.85 1.71
N ALA A 94 9.11 5.96 2.09
CA ALA A 94 9.23 4.53 1.86
C ALA A 94 8.77 4.10 0.46
N GLY A 95 7.84 4.85 -0.15
CA GLY A 95 7.25 4.45 -1.43
C GLY A 95 6.74 3.00 -1.40
N ALA A 96 7.22 2.18 -2.33
CA ALA A 96 6.84 0.77 -2.43
C ALA A 96 7.15 -0.05 -1.15
N GLY A 97 8.16 0.33 -0.38
CA GLY A 97 8.55 -0.37 0.85
C GLY A 97 7.51 -0.32 1.96
N SER A 98 6.65 0.70 2.00
CA SER A 98 5.50 0.77 2.90
C SER A 98 4.20 0.27 2.28
N THR A 99 4.08 0.28 0.95
CA THR A 99 2.84 -0.05 0.25
C THR A 99 2.68 -1.56 0.03
N ILE A 100 3.78 -2.29 -0.22
CA ILE A 100 3.74 -3.72 -0.51
C ILE A 100 3.44 -4.60 0.71
N PRO A 101 4.03 -4.36 1.91
CA PRO A 101 3.73 -5.16 3.09
C PRO A 101 2.24 -5.07 3.50
N ILE A 102 1.79 -6.01 4.35
CA ILE A 102 0.40 -6.06 4.83
C ILE A 102 -0.04 -4.76 5.53
N THR A 103 0.91 -4.03 6.09
CA THR A 103 0.69 -2.70 6.69
C THR A 103 0.24 -1.67 5.65
N GLY A 104 0.77 -1.75 4.42
CA GLY A 104 0.33 -0.92 3.30
C GLY A 104 -1.10 -1.23 2.84
N PHE A 105 -1.45 -2.51 2.81
CA PHE A 105 -2.84 -2.92 2.55
C PHE A 105 -3.79 -2.38 3.62
N SER A 106 -3.42 -2.46 4.90
CA SER A 106 -4.20 -1.88 5.99
C SER A 106 -4.39 -0.36 5.80
N ASN A 107 -3.32 0.37 5.48
CA ASN A 107 -3.41 1.81 5.18
C ASN A 107 -4.34 2.10 3.99
N ALA A 108 -4.23 1.32 2.91
CA ALA A 108 -5.05 1.49 1.71
C ALA A 108 -6.55 1.27 1.94
N VAL A 109 -6.91 0.50 2.97
CA VAL A 109 -8.30 0.28 3.40
C VAL A 109 -8.76 1.36 4.37
N VAL A 110 -7.93 1.69 5.36
CA VAL A 110 -8.31 2.60 6.46
C VAL A 110 -8.31 4.07 6.03
N ALA A 111 -7.36 4.52 5.21
CA ALA A 111 -7.25 5.91 4.81
C ALA A 111 -8.53 6.41 4.07
N PRO A 112 -9.04 5.73 3.03
CA PRO A 112 -10.30 6.12 2.39
C PRO A 112 -11.50 6.03 3.33
N ALA A 113 -11.53 5.05 4.26
CA ALA A 113 -12.59 4.93 5.23
C ALA A 113 -12.68 6.14 6.16
N LEU A 114 -11.53 6.68 6.58
CA LEU A 114 -11.46 7.88 7.39
C LEU A 114 -11.81 9.15 6.62
N GLU A 115 -11.36 9.24 5.36
CA GLU A 115 -11.62 10.39 4.49
C GLU A 115 -13.10 10.55 4.19
N TYR A 116 -13.78 9.45 3.87
CA TYR A 116 -15.19 9.44 3.48
C TYR A 116 -16.18 9.14 4.62
N LYS A 117 -15.72 9.20 5.88
CA LYS A 117 -16.59 8.94 7.05
C LYS A 117 -17.80 9.88 7.14
N CYS A 118 -17.70 11.11 6.61
CA CYS A 118 -18.80 12.08 6.58
C CYS A 118 -19.94 11.68 5.62
N GLU A 119 -19.69 10.80 4.65
CA GLU A 119 -20.71 10.30 3.72
C GLU A 119 -21.55 9.16 4.31
N GLY A 120 -21.30 8.78 5.57
CA GLY A 120 -22.03 7.74 6.31
C GLY A 120 -21.37 6.37 6.29
N LEU A 121 -21.95 5.44 7.08
CA LEU A 121 -21.33 4.13 7.31
C LEU A 121 -21.36 3.23 6.07
N ILE A 122 -22.44 3.22 5.32
CA ILE A 122 -22.63 2.29 4.19
C ILE A 122 -21.98 2.87 2.92
N TYR A 123 -22.41 4.08 2.51
CA TYR A 123 -21.97 4.68 1.25
C TYR A 123 -20.57 5.30 1.35
N GLY A 124 -20.18 5.82 2.50
CA GLY A 124 -18.85 6.36 2.75
C GLY A 124 -17.87 5.25 3.14
N ILE A 125 -17.85 4.88 4.40
CA ILE A 125 -16.85 3.97 4.97
C ILE A 125 -16.87 2.60 4.27
N GLY A 126 -18.02 1.92 4.23
CA GLY A 126 -18.14 0.56 3.71
C GLY A 126 -17.73 0.45 2.25
N THR A 127 -18.30 1.30 1.39
CA THR A 127 -18.00 1.29 -0.05
C THR A 127 -16.52 1.58 -0.33
N ARG A 128 -15.94 2.55 0.38
CA ARG A 128 -14.55 2.97 0.16
C ARG A 128 -13.53 1.97 0.66
N MET A 129 -13.79 1.29 1.76
CA MET A 129 -12.94 0.19 2.24
C MET A 129 -12.81 -0.92 1.19
N PHE A 130 -13.90 -1.31 0.55
CA PHE A 130 -13.92 -2.39 -0.44
C PHE A 130 -13.43 -1.97 -1.82
N PHE A 131 -13.31 -0.68 -2.11
CA PHE A 131 -12.87 -0.19 -3.41
C PHE A 131 -11.46 -0.68 -3.79
N ILE A 132 -10.55 -0.73 -2.82
CA ILE A 132 -9.19 -1.25 -2.99
C ILE A 132 -9.11 -2.72 -2.54
N ALA A 133 -9.71 -3.06 -1.41
CA ALA A 133 -9.66 -4.41 -0.86
C ALA A 133 -10.32 -5.44 -1.79
N GLY A 134 -11.44 -5.09 -2.42
CA GLY A 134 -12.18 -5.98 -3.32
C GLY A 134 -11.31 -6.54 -4.46
N PRO A 135 -10.75 -5.70 -5.33
CA PRO A 135 -9.88 -6.16 -6.42
C PRO A 135 -8.67 -6.96 -5.95
N VAL A 136 -8.04 -6.60 -4.84
CA VAL A 136 -6.89 -7.33 -4.28
C VAL A 136 -7.29 -8.74 -3.86
N ILE A 137 -8.42 -8.89 -3.14
CA ILE A 137 -8.92 -10.20 -2.71
C ILE A 137 -9.31 -11.05 -3.93
N VAL A 138 -10.06 -10.49 -4.86
CA VAL A 138 -10.52 -11.22 -6.06
C VAL A 138 -9.32 -11.71 -6.88
N ASN A 139 -8.36 -10.84 -7.17
CA ASN A 139 -7.18 -11.23 -7.94
C ASN A 139 -6.32 -12.24 -7.16
N GLY A 140 -6.12 -12.05 -5.87
CA GLY A 140 -5.35 -12.97 -5.03
C GLY A 140 -5.97 -14.38 -4.99
N VAL A 141 -7.26 -14.47 -4.75
CA VAL A 141 -7.99 -15.76 -4.75
C VAL A 141 -7.97 -16.42 -6.13
N SER A 142 -8.21 -15.65 -7.20
CA SER A 142 -8.19 -16.17 -8.56
C SER A 142 -6.83 -16.77 -8.94
N VAL A 143 -5.74 -16.06 -8.63
CA VAL A 143 -4.38 -16.57 -8.87
C VAL A 143 -4.09 -17.81 -8.00
N ALA A 144 -4.49 -17.80 -6.74
CA ALA A 144 -4.29 -18.95 -5.86
C ALA A 144 -5.01 -20.20 -6.38
N ILE A 145 -6.24 -20.08 -6.87
CA ILE A 145 -6.99 -21.18 -7.49
C ILE A 145 -6.25 -21.71 -8.72
N ILE A 146 -5.81 -20.84 -9.62
CA ILE A 146 -5.08 -21.23 -10.84
C ILE A 146 -3.80 -22.01 -10.47
N VAL A 147 -3.00 -21.47 -9.55
CA VAL A 147 -1.76 -22.10 -9.08
C VAL A 147 -2.04 -23.45 -8.42
N ALA A 148 -3.08 -23.54 -7.60
CA ALA A 148 -3.49 -24.80 -6.95
C ALA A 148 -3.91 -25.86 -7.96
N LEU A 149 -4.68 -25.48 -9.00
CA LEU A 149 -5.07 -26.39 -10.09
C LEU A 149 -3.87 -26.89 -10.88
N ILE A 150 -2.96 -25.97 -11.25
CA ILE A 150 -1.72 -26.37 -11.96
C ILE A 150 -0.89 -27.33 -11.12
N LYS A 151 -0.72 -27.03 -9.82
CA LYS A 151 0.01 -27.92 -8.90
C LYS A 151 -0.66 -29.30 -8.80
N TYR A 152 -1.98 -29.32 -8.67
CA TYR A 152 -2.73 -30.59 -8.59
C TYR A 152 -2.57 -31.43 -9.86
N LEU A 153 -2.59 -30.81 -11.06
CA LEU A 153 -2.43 -31.49 -12.33
C LEU A 153 -1.00 -32.03 -12.56
N ILE A 154 0.00 -31.40 -11.94
CA ILE A 154 1.42 -31.81 -12.12
C ILE A 154 1.83 -32.84 -11.06
N THR A 155 1.28 -32.76 -9.84
CA THR A 155 1.76 -33.54 -8.69
C THR A 155 0.76 -34.64 -8.25
N GLY A 156 -0.50 -34.50 -8.67
CA GLY A 156 -1.57 -35.46 -8.37
C GLY A 156 -1.67 -36.55 -9.36
#